data_833a28aece01c2a492ce015edc316174
#
_entry.id   833a28aece01c2a492ce015edc316174
#
_cell.length_a   1.000
_cell.length_b   1.000
_cell.length_c   1.000
_cell.angle_alpha   90.00
_cell.angle_beta   90.00
_cell.angle_gamma   90.00
#
_symmetry.space_group_name_H-M   'P 1'
#
loop_
_entity.id
_entity.type
_entity.pdbx_description
1 polymer ?
#
loop_
_entity_poly.entity_id
_entity_poly.type
_entity_poly.pdbx_seq_one_letter_code
_entity_poly.pdbx_strand_id
1 'polypeptide(L)'
;MKYLALILALIIGTPSIAVADELTKTNFYYDIQWGHLIIGHISVSVERKNSSIKLKVKSRSEGAISLLYNYKSDLVASSYKEDQIWRPNLYMVNSSVRNKQYYSKVFWNKKNKKLNYKIDPLLDLEKVYDVPKTTLKNVIDPITAIIRVIEKINKDKPCDTKLRIFDGRRRYNLSTKELEKQYLINDRPRSFKGDTIVCGIKVTPMGGNRIESKWKPENDKFSDIKVFFGTAAKDLYLPVRMKLNRWFGTITFRILSNF
;
A
#
# COMPACT_ATOMS: atom_id res chain seq x y z
N MET A 1 -5.42 64.39 47.58
CA MET A 1 -5.04 63.02 47.98
C MET A 1 -5.38 62.14 46.81
N LYS A 2 -4.37 61.74 46.05
CA LYS A 2 -4.52 60.95 44.78
C LYS A 2 -4.04 59.58 45.07
N TYR A 3 -4.92 58.58 44.94
CA TYR A 3 -4.57 57.14 44.99
C TYR A 3 -4.12 56.66 43.61
N LEU A 4 -2.85 56.31 43.52
CA LEU A 4 -2.24 55.73 42.35
C LEU A 4 -2.46 54.19 42.42
N ALA A 5 -3.36 53.64 41.63
CA ALA A 5 -3.60 52.20 41.53
C ALA A 5 -2.59 51.59 40.54
N LEU A 6 -1.67 50.79 41.08
CA LEU A 6 -0.68 50.04 40.33
C LEU A 6 -1.35 48.75 39.76
N ILE A 7 -1.65 48.71 38.46
CA ILE A 7 -2.15 47.50 37.80
C ILE A 7 -0.93 46.66 37.43
N LEU A 8 -0.71 45.59 38.20
CA LEU A 8 0.28 44.56 37.89
C LEU A 8 -0.33 43.57 36.90
N ALA A 9 -0.02 43.73 35.63
CA ALA A 9 -0.42 42.77 34.59
C ALA A 9 0.42 41.50 34.74
N LEU A 10 -0.18 40.44 35.31
CA LEU A 10 0.37 39.08 35.27
C LEU A 10 0.24 38.55 33.83
N ILE A 11 1.35 38.54 33.12
CA ILE A 11 1.49 37.80 31.86
C ILE A 11 1.59 36.31 32.23
N ILE A 12 0.46 35.63 32.29
CA ILE A 12 0.42 34.17 32.39
C ILE A 12 0.80 33.62 30.99
N GLY A 13 2.07 33.38 30.79
CA GLY A 13 2.56 32.62 29.65
C GLY A 13 2.00 31.21 29.76
N THR A 14 0.99 30.91 28.95
CA THR A 14 0.52 29.53 28.80
C THR A 14 1.66 28.68 28.22
N PRO A 15 2.13 27.64 28.95
CA PRO A 15 3.11 26.75 28.37
C PRO A 15 2.48 26.11 27.11
N SER A 16 3.07 26.35 25.96
CA SER A 16 2.77 25.60 24.77
C SER A 16 3.11 24.14 25.08
N ILE A 17 2.09 23.34 25.37
CA ILE A 17 2.25 21.89 25.49
C ILE A 17 2.63 21.41 24.08
N ALA A 18 3.92 21.17 23.88
CA ALA A 18 4.39 20.46 22.71
C ALA A 18 3.79 19.05 22.79
N VAL A 19 2.73 18.80 22.02
CA VAL A 19 2.19 17.45 21.84
C VAL A 19 3.32 16.61 21.26
N ALA A 20 3.87 15.74 22.10
CA ALA A 20 4.90 14.81 21.67
C ALA A 20 4.38 14.04 20.46
N ASP A 21 5.19 13.98 19.40
CA ASP A 21 4.88 13.27 18.15
C ASP A 21 4.88 11.76 18.43
N GLU A 22 3.74 11.23 18.90
CA GLU A 22 3.61 9.87 19.38
C GLU A 22 3.75 8.88 18.22
N LEU A 23 4.80 8.05 18.31
CA LEU A 23 5.03 6.96 17.37
C LEU A 23 4.05 5.83 17.64
N THR A 24 3.08 5.63 16.75
CA THR A 24 2.20 4.47 16.83
C THR A 24 2.76 3.32 15.98
N LYS A 25 2.75 2.11 16.53
CA LYS A 25 3.13 0.88 15.84
C LYS A 25 1.97 -0.10 15.86
N THR A 26 1.59 -0.58 14.67
CA THR A 26 0.50 -1.54 14.50
C THR A 26 0.94 -2.66 13.57
N ASN A 27 0.53 -3.90 13.86
CA ASN A 27 0.81 -5.06 13.04
C ASN A 27 -0.48 -5.65 12.50
N PHE A 28 -0.46 -6.06 11.23
CA PHE A 28 -1.56 -6.73 10.56
C PHE A 28 -1.05 -8.02 9.93
N TYR A 29 -1.91 -9.03 9.89
CA TYR A 29 -1.61 -10.34 9.30
C TYR A 29 -2.67 -10.66 8.26
N TYR A 30 -2.26 -11.27 7.16
CA TYR A 30 -3.16 -11.68 6.08
C TYR A 30 -2.84 -13.11 5.67
N ASP A 31 -3.90 -13.87 5.41
CA ASP A 31 -3.82 -15.13 4.68
C ASP A 31 -3.97 -14.86 3.19
N ILE A 32 -3.20 -15.59 2.39
CA ILE A 32 -3.36 -15.67 0.95
C ILE A 32 -3.96 -17.03 0.61
N GLN A 33 -5.06 -17.04 -0.12
CA GLN A 33 -5.80 -18.25 -0.42
C GLN A 33 -6.07 -18.38 -1.91
N TRP A 34 -6.01 -19.60 -2.40
CA TRP A 34 -6.46 -19.99 -3.72
C TRP A 34 -7.61 -21.01 -3.56
N GLY A 35 -8.83 -20.60 -3.89
CA GLY A 35 -10.00 -21.37 -3.51
C GLY A 35 -10.09 -21.56 -2.00
N HIS A 36 -10.03 -22.82 -1.53
CA HIS A 36 -10.06 -23.18 -0.11
C HIS A 36 -8.67 -23.36 0.51
N LEU A 37 -7.61 -23.39 -0.29
CA LEU A 37 -6.24 -23.66 0.18
C LEU A 37 -5.55 -22.37 0.63
N ILE A 38 -4.92 -22.39 1.79
CA ILE A 38 -3.97 -21.36 2.20
C ILE A 38 -2.68 -21.61 1.41
N ILE A 39 -2.23 -20.59 0.69
CA ILE A 39 -1.03 -20.65 -0.16
C ILE A 39 0.07 -19.70 0.31
N GLY A 40 -0.18 -18.92 1.36
CA GLY A 40 0.82 -18.01 1.91
C GLY A 40 0.26 -17.07 2.96
N HIS A 41 1.18 -16.32 3.58
CA HIS A 41 0.89 -15.32 4.60
C HIS A 41 1.63 -14.02 4.30
N ILE A 42 1.02 -12.92 4.76
CA ILE A 42 1.63 -11.59 4.77
C ILE A 42 1.56 -11.03 6.18
N SER A 43 2.69 -10.51 6.67
CA SER A 43 2.74 -9.68 7.87
C SER A 43 3.08 -8.24 7.48
N VAL A 44 2.33 -7.28 8.01
CA VAL A 44 2.51 -5.84 7.78
C VAL A 44 2.73 -5.18 9.12
N SER A 45 3.87 -4.50 9.28
CA SER A 45 4.15 -3.63 10.42
C SER A 45 4.12 -2.20 9.95
N VAL A 46 3.29 -1.38 10.57
CA VAL A 46 3.11 0.04 10.27
C VAL A 46 3.63 0.86 11.44
N GLU A 47 4.61 1.71 11.19
CA GLU A 47 5.11 2.73 12.10
C GLU A 47 4.63 4.09 11.58
N ARG A 48 3.79 4.79 12.34
CA ARG A 48 3.20 6.08 11.94
C ARG A 48 3.57 7.17 12.93
N LYS A 49 3.98 8.30 12.40
CA LYS A 49 4.04 9.61 13.04
C LYS A 49 3.10 10.57 12.30
N ASN A 50 2.84 11.77 12.86
CA ASN A 50 1.89 12.74 12.28
C ASN A 50 2.11 12.97 10.76
N SER A 51 3.34 13.17 10.35
CA SER A 51 3.71 13.52 8.97
C SER A 51 4.51 12.44 8.23
N SER A 52 4.72 11.26 8.83
CA SER A 52 5.47 10.18 8.21
C SER A 52 4.88 8.81 8.53
N ILE A 53 5.03 7.89 7.59
CA ILE A 53 4.61 6.51 7.73
C ILE A 53 5.68 5.59 7.14
N LYS A 54 5.99 4.51 7.86
CA LYS A 54 6.90 3.47 7.40
C LYS A 54 6.22 2.13 7.54
N LEU A 55 6.27 1.35 6.46
CA LEU A 55 5.74 0.00 6.41
C LEU A 55 6.86 -0.99 6.19
N LYS A 56 6.76 -2.13 6.90
CA LYS A 56 7.55 -3.34 6.63
C LYS A 56 6.56 -4.45 6.32
N VAL A 57 6.70 -5.06 5.14
CA VAL A 57 5.82 -6.13 4.68
C VAL A 57 6.66 -7.37 4.42
N LYS A 58 6.29 -8.49 5.04
CA LYS A 58 6.89 -9.79 4.77
C LYS A 58 5.84 -10.71 4.19
N SER A 59 6.15 -11.33 3.06
CA SER A 59 5.25 -12.27 2.38
C SER A 59 5.97 -13.59 2.14
N ARG A 60 5.27 -14.70 2.35
CA ARG A 60 5.83 -16.05 2.14
C ARG A 60 4.76 -16.97 1.58
N SER A 61 5.14 -17.80 0.61
CA SER A 61 4.32 -18.95 0.23
C SER A 61 4.36 -20.03 1.30
N GLU A 62 3.29 -20.80 1.41
CA GLU A 62 3.14 -21.87 2.41
C GLU A 62 2.38 -23.07 1.84
N GLY A 63 2.43 -24.19 2.58
CA GLY A 63 1.78 -25.43 2.21
C GLY A 63 2.39 -26.07 0.96
N ALA A 64 1.62 -26.91 0.29
CA ALA A 64 2.07 -27.63 -0.91
C ALA A 64 2.54 -26.72 -2.05
N ILE A 65 2.00 -25.48 -2.15
CA ILE A 65 2.42 -24.54 -3.18
C ILE A 65 3.87 -24.08 -2.98
N SER A 66 4.39 -24.07 -1.74
CA SER A 66 5.76 -23.66 -1.46
C SER A 66 6.80 -24.62 -2.03
N LEU A 67 6.44 -25.89 -2.26
CA LEU A 67 7.30 -26.88 -2.91
C LEU A 67 7.48 -26.58 -4.40
N LEU A 68 6.42 -26.09 -5.05
CA LEU A 68 6.42 -25.76 -6.48
C LEU A 68 6.84 -24.31 -6.73
N TYR A 69 6.47 -23.41 -5.84
CA TYR A 69 6.65 -21.96 -5.98
C TYR A 69 7.07 -21.35 -4.65
N ASN A 70 8.35 -21.61 -4.27
CA ASN A 70 8.92 -21.03 -3.06
C ASN A 70 9.10 -19.52 -3.26
N TYR A 71 8.19 -18.74 -2.68
CA TYR A 71 8.20 -17.29 -2.72
C TYR A 71 8.45 -16.70 -1.35
N LYS A 72 9.40 -15.77 -1.26
CA LYS A 72 9.65 -14.95 -0.07
C LYS A 72 9.86 -13.51 -0.51
N SER A 73 9.36 -12.56 0.27
CA SER A 73 9.57 -11.13 -0.01
C SER A 73 9.60 -10.34 1.27
N ASP A 74 10.58 -9.47 1.39
CA ASP A 74 10.71 -8.45 2.41
C ASP A 74 10.67 -7.07 1.73
N LEU A 75 9.66 -6.27 2.09
CA LEU A 75 9.45 -4.94 1.55
C LEU A 75 9.55 -3.91 2.68
N VAL A 76 10.21 -2.81 2.41
CA VAL A 76 10.22 -1.63 3.25
C VAL A 76 9.81 -0.43 2.40
N ALA A 77 8.79 0.29 2.85
CA ALA A 77 8.38 1.55 2.22
C ALA A 77 8.24 2.63 3.27
N SER A 78 8.56 3.86 2.89
CA SER A 78 8.30 5.03 3.72
C SER A 78 7.78 6.17 2.88
N SER A 79 6.83 6.91 3.45
CA SER A 79 6.19 8.09 2.86
C SER A 79 6.15 9.21 3.87
N TYR A 80 6.08 10.43 3.39
CA TYR A 80 5.91 11.63 4.22
C TYR A 80 4.77 12.49 3.66
N LYS A 81 4.18 13.31 4.52
CA LYS A 81 3.08 14.22 4.17
C LYS A 81 3.65 15.59 3.84
N GLU A 82 3.30 16.11 2.67
CA GLU A 82 3.64 17.45 2.20
C GLU A 82 2.37 18.04 1.57
N ASP A 83 1.96 19.22 2.01
CA ASP A 83 0.72 19.89 1.54
C ASP A 83 -0.52 18.98 1.60
N GLN A 84 -0.66 18.25 2.71
CA GLN A 84 -1.73 17.26 2.94
C GLN A 84 -1.72 16.08 1.95
N ILE A 85 -0.65 15.89 1.17
CA ILE A 85 -0.51 14.79 0.21
C ILE A 85 0.63 13.88 0.63
N TRP A 86 0.38 12.57 0.68
CA TRP A 86 1.43 11.58 0.92
C TRP A 86 2.38 11.50 -0.28
N ARG A 87 3.66 11.71 -0.02
CA ARG A 87 4.75 11.61 -0.99
C ARG A 87 5.61 10.39 -0.68
N PRO A 88 6.08 9.65 -1.69
CA PRO A 88 7.03 8.57 -1.47
C PRO A 88 8.39 9.12 -1.04
N ASN A 89 9.09 8.34 -0.20
CA ASN A 89 10.48 8.62 0.17
C ASN A 89 11.38 7.42 -0.21
N LEU A 90 11.00 6.22 0.20
CA LEU A 90 11.72 4.99 -0.07
C LEU A 90 10.74 3.86 -0.38
N TYR A 91 11.07 3.04 -1.35
CA TYR A 91 10.46 1.75 -1.63
C TYR A 91 11.57 0.75 -1.93
N MET A 92 11.66 -0.31 -1.16
CA MET A 92 12.70 -1.33 -1.29
C MET A 92 12.09 -2.71 -1.14
N VAL A 93 12.42 -3.60 -2.04
CA VAL A 93 11.96 -4.99 -2.05
C VAL A 93 13.14 -5.91 -2.25
N ASN A 94 13.28 -6.89 -1.36
CA ASN A 94 14.05 -8.10 -1.56
C ASN A 94 13.09 -9.26 -1.70
N SER A 95 13.16 -10.00 -2.77
CA SER A 95 12.32 -11.16 -2.96
C SER A 95 13.07 -12.32 -3.60
N SER A 96 12.63 -13.53 -3.30
CA SER A 96 13.11 -14.74 -3.96
C SER A 96 11.94 -15.53 -4.51
N VAL A 97 12.11 -16.04 -5.74
CA VAL A 97 11.15 -16.90 -6.42
C VAL A 97 11.90 -18.08 -7.00
N ARG A 98 11.58 -19.31 -6.58
CA ARG A 98 12.30 -20.52 -7.04
C ARG A 98 13.83 -20.35 -6.97
N ASN A 99 14.35 -19.87 -5.83
CA ASN A 99 15.76 -19.60 -5.55
C ASN A 99 16.42 -18.46 -6.38
N LYS A 100 15.68 -17.79 -7.26
CA LYS A 100 16.18 -16.57 -7.93
C LYS A 100 15.90 -15.37 -7.07
N GLN A 101 16.93 -14.58 -6.81
CA GLN A 101 16.85 -13.36 -6.01
C GLN A 101 16.50 -12.16 -6.89
N TYR A 102 15.70 -11.26 -6.34
CA TYR A 102 15.31 -9.99 -6.99
C TYR A 102 15.39 -8.87 -5.97
N TYR A 103 16.10 -7.83 -6.32
CA TYR A 103 16.21 -6.61 -5.54
C TYR A 103 15.64 -5.43 -6.34
N SER A 104 14.93 -4.55 -5.65
CA SER A 104 14.49 -3.27 -6.18
C SER A 104 14.53 -2.21 -5.09
N LYS A 105 15.14 -1.08 -5.36
CA LYS A 105 15.15 0.08 -4.48
C LYS A 105 14.84 1.32 -5.30
N VAL A 106 13.84 2.08 -4.88
CA VAL A 106 13.46 3.36 -5.46
C VAL A 106 13.51 4.40 -4.35
N PHE A 107 14.15 5.51 -4.61
CA PHE A 107 14.32 6.59 -3.65
C PHE A 107 13.95 7.93 -4.30
N TRP A 108 13.13 8.72 -3.61
CA TRP A 108 12.74 10.07 -4.01
C TRP A 108 13.45 11.10 -3.15
N ASN A 109 14.28 11.92 -3.78
CA ASN A 109 14.94 13.02 -3.08
C ASN A 109 13.91 14.09 -2.73
N LYS A 110 13.77 14.40 -1.43
CA LYS A 110 12.78 15.36 -0.93
C LYS A 110 12.99 16.78 -1.46
N LYS A 111 14.26 17.20 -1.64
CA LYS A 111 14.60 18.59 -2.04
C LYS A 111 14.27 18.86 -3.52
N ASN A 112 14.75 17.99 -4.41
CA ASN A 112 14.63 18.22 -5.86
C ASN A 112 13.60 17.33 -6.56
N LYS A 113 12.86 16.50 -5.80
CA LYS A 113 11.85 15.53 -6.27
C LYS A 113 12.39 14.52 -7.29
N LYS A 114 13.73 14.41 -7.42
CA LYS A 114 14.39 13.50 -8.35
C LYS A 114 14.23 12.06 -7.86
N LEU A 115 13.86 11.19 -8.78
CA LEU A 115 13.77 9.74 -8.57
C LEU A 115 15.11 9.09 -8.95
N ASN A 116 15.60 8.22 -8.06
CA ASN A 116 16.71 7.33 -8.32
C ASN A 116 16.28 5.89 -8.02
N TYR A 117 16.78 4.92 -8.78
CA TYR A 117 16.46 3.52 -8.53
C TYR A 117 17.62 2.59 -8.86
N LYS A 118 17.64 1.43 -8.20
CA LYS A 118 18.56 0.32 -8.45
C LYS A 118 17.75 -0.97 -8.46
N ILE A 119 18.03 -1.85 -9.40
CA ILE A 119 17.44 -3.19 -9.52
C ILE A 119 18.53 -4.22 -9.76
N ASP A 120 18.30 -5.43 -9.25
CA ASP A 120 19.14 -6.59 -9.46
C ASP A 120 18.27 -7.85 -9.51
N PRO A 121 18.42 -8.74 -10.53
CA PRO A 121 19.14 -8.52 -11.78
C PRO A 121 18.54 -7.38 -12.61
N LEU A 122 19.25 -6.83 -13.58
CA LEU A 122 18.71 -5.87 -14.56
C LEU A 122 17.55 -6.48 -15.33
N LEU A 123 16.74 -5.63 -15.97
CA LEU A 123 15.68 -6.08 -16.85
C LEU A 123 16.28 -6.72 -18.09
N ASP A 124 15.78 -7.91 -18.42
CA ASP A 124 16.07 -8.59 -19.66
C ASP A 124 15.12 -8.04 -20.73
N LEU A 125 15.61 -7.12 -21.55
CA LEU A 125 14.79 -6.42 -22.55
C LEU A 125 14.32 -7.30 -23.70
N GLU A 126 14.87 -8.49 -23.85
CA GLU A 126 14.33 -9.50 -24.79
C GLU A 126 13.02 -10.11 -24.26
N LYS A 127 12.81 -10.09 -22.93
CA LYS A 127 11.66 -10.72 -22.26
C LYS A 127 10.66 -9.74 -21.67
N VAL A 128 11.05 -8.46 -21.51
CA VAL A 128 10.19 -7.44 -20.94
C VAL A 128 10.22 -6.16 -21.77
N TYR A 129 9.12 -5.43 -21.79
CA TYR A 129 9.08 -4.10 -22.39
C TYR A 129 9.97 -3.14 -21.60
N ASP A 130 10.70 -2.28 -22.29
CA ASP A 130 11.48 -1.21 -21.64
C ASP A 130 10.58 -0.29 -20.81
N VAL A 131 11.20 0.38 -19.83
CA VAL A 131 10.54 1.41 -19.01
C VAL A 131 11.04 2.78 -19.49
N PRO A 132 10.28 3.49 -20.33
CA PRO A 132 10.72 4.78 -20.85
C PRO A 132 10.96 5.80 -19.73
N LYS A 133 12.16 6.36 -19.64
CA LYS A 133 12.54 7.31 -18.57
C LYS A 133 11.60 8.52 -18.51
N THR A 134 11.07 8.96 -19.65
CA THR A 134 10.09 10.05 -19.76
C THR A 134 8.79 9.78 -19.00
N THR A 135 8.45 8.49 -18.80
CA THR A 135 7.24 8.07 -18.06
C THR A 135 7.41 8.10 -16.55
N LEU A 136 8.65 8.27 -16.03
CA LEU A 136 8.96 8.23 -14.60
C LEU A 136 8.72 9.56 -13.87
N LYS A 137 8.23 10.59 -14.56
CA LYS A 137 7.86 11.87 -13.94
C LYS A 137 6.61 11.71 -13.09
N ASN A 138 6.63 12.24 -11.85
CA ASN A 138 5.50 12.23 -10.91
C ASN A 138 4.94 10.83 -10.58
N VAL A 139 5.78 9.81 -10.57
CA VAL A 139 5.41 8.47 -10.12
C VAL A 139 5.54 8.33 -8.61
N ILE A 140 4.75 7.43 -8.06
CA ILE A 140 4.83 7.00 -6.65
C ILE A 140 5.01 5.48 -6.58
N ASP A 141 5.40 4.97 -5.41
CA ASP A 141 5.45 3.53 -5.17
C ASP A 141 4.06 2.93 -4.87
N PRO A 142 3.91 1.58 -4.97
CA PRO A 142 2.64 0.90 -4.72
C PRO A 142 2.09 1.13 -3.30
N ILE A 143 2.95 1.24 -2.28
CA ILE A 143 2.52 1.41 -0.89
C ILE A 143 2.00 2.83 -0.67
N THR A 144 2.69 3.85 -1.18
CA THR A 144 2.19 5.24 -1.15
C THR A 144 0.85 5.35 -1.88
N ALA A 145 0.64 4.58 -2.96
CA ALA A 145 -0.66 4.54 -3.64
C ALA A 145 -1.78 4.02 -2.74
N ILE A 146 -1.55 2.91 -2.03
CA ILE A 146 -2.51 2.34 -1.07
C ILE A 146 -2.82 3.36 0.04
N ILE A 147 -1.79 4.00 0.62
CA ILE A 147 -1.95 5.02 1.67
C ILE A 147 -2.85 6.17 1.17
N ARG A 148 -2.65 6.63 -0.07
CA ARG A 148 -3.48 7.70 -0.66
C ARG A 148 -4.94 7.29 -0.85
N VAL A 149 -5.20 6.04 -1.26
CA VAL A 149 -6.56 5.52 -1.38
C VAL A 149 -7.22 5.44 -0.01
N ILE A 150 -6.52 4.88 0.99
CA ILE A 150 -7.00 4.80 2.38
C ILE A 150 -7.32 6.20 2.92
N GLU A 151 -6.42 7.16 2.74
CA GLU A 151 -6.67 8.54 3.23
C GLU A 151 -7.88 9.18 2.55
N LYS A 152 -8.12 8.88 1.28
CA LYS A 152 -9.27 9.39 0.55
C LYS A 152 -10.58 8.85 1.11
N ILE A 153 -10.63 7.54 1.37
CA ILE A 153 -11.79 6.87 1.98
C ILE A 153 -12.04 7.42 3.39
N ASN A 154 -10.99 7.60 4.20
CA ASN A 154 -11.10 8.14 5.56
C ASN A 154 -11.51 9.64 5.60
N LYS A 155 -11.60 10.30 4.46
CA LYS A 155 -12.17 11.65 4.31
C LYS A 155 -13.57 11.62 3.68
N ASP A 156 -14.27 10.50 3.80
CA ASP A 156 -15.61 10.27 3.23
C ASP A 156 -15.73 10.54 1.73
N LYS A 157 -14.63 10.27 1.00
CA LYS A 157 -14.58 10.41 -0.45
C LYS A 157 -14.54 9.04 -1.12
N PRO A 158 -15.15 8.88 -2.31
CA PRO A 158 -15.04 7.64 -3.06
C PRO A 158 -13.58 7.31 -3.35
N CYS A 159 -13.26 6.01 -3.45
CA CYS A 159 -11.89 5.57 -3.70
C CYS A 159 -11.37 5.85 -5.12
N ASP A 160 -12.18 6.49 -5.97
CA ASP A 160 -11.86 6.79 -7.37
C ASP A 160 -10.58 7.61 -7.50
N THR A 161 -9.59 7.06 -8.18
CA THR A 161 -8.32 7.76 -8.42
C THR A 161 -7.57 7.20 -9.63
N LYS A 162 -6.63 7.99 -10.13
CA LYS A 162 -5.67 7.57 -11.16
C LYS A 162 -4.28 7.93 -10.67
N LEU A 163 -3.41 6.94 -10.52
CA LEU A 163 -2.07 7.08 -9.97
C LEU A 163 -1.03 6.52 -10.94
N ARG A 164 0.12 7.16 -10.99
CA ARG A 164 1.28 6.72 -11.78
C ARG A 164 2.23 5.98 -10.87
N ILE A 165 2.42 4.69 -11.09
CA ILE A 165 3.17 3.82 -10.20
C ILE A 165 4.49 3.39 -10.83
N PHE A 166 5.54 3.33 -10.00
CA PHE A 166 6.81 2.72 -10.34
C PHE A 166 7.35 1.94 -9.14
N ASP A 167 7.60 0.65 -9.32
CA ASP A 167 8.10 -0.25 -8.27
C ASP A 167 9.61 -0.56 -8.41
N GLY A 168 10.30 0.18 -9.30
CA GLY A 168 11.70 -0.02 -9.66
C GLY A 168 11.88 -0.92 -10.88
N ARG A 169 10.93 -1.79 -11.19
CA ARG A 169 10.97 -2.71 -12.33
C ARG A 169 9.86 -2.45 -13.33
N ARG A 170 8.67 -2.06 -12.84
CA ARG A 170 7.47 -1.88 -13.65
C ARG A 170 6.94 -0.47 -13.50
N ARG A 171 6.59 0.10 -14.63
CA ARG A 171 5.85 1.35 -14.71
C ARG A 171 4.43 1.04 -15.17
N TYR A 172 3.44 1.46 -14.40
CA TYR A 172 2.02 1.26 -14.73
C TYR A 172 1.16 2.39 -14.19
N ASN A 173 -0.01 2.59 -14.80
CA ASN A 173 -1.04 3.42 -14.22
C ASN A 173 -2.00 2.52 -13.43
N LEU A 174 -2.37 2.97 -12.25
CA LEU A 174 -3.34 2.32 -11.40
C LEU A 174 -4.57 3.22 -11.33
N SER A 175 -5.71 2.69 -11.74
CA SER A 175 -7.01 3.36 -11.60
C SER A 175 -7.83 2.58 -10.58
N THR A 176 -8.49 3.30 -9.67
CA THR A 176 -9.46 2.71 -8.74
C THR A 176 -10.82 3.33 -8.98
N LYS A 177 -11.88 2.55 -8.71
CA LYS A 177 -13.29 2.99 -8.82
C LYS A 177 -14.07 2.35 -7.68
N GLU A 178 -14.89 3.14 -6.99
CA GLU A 178 -15.87 2.60 -6.06
C GLU A 178 -16.93 1.83 -6.84
N LEU A 179 -17.18 0.59 -6.43
CA LEU A 179 -18.15 -0.30 -7.09
C LEU A 179 -19.44 -0.38 -6.30
N GLU A 180 -19.32 -0.69 -5.01
CA GLU A 180 -20.44 -0.97 -4.13
C GLU A 180 -20.03 -0.83 -2.66
N LYS A 181 -21.01 -0.79 -1.76
CA LYS A 181 -20.83 -1.07 -0.33
C LYS A 181 -21.30 -2.49 -0.06
N GLN A 182 -20.54 -3.26 0.70
CA GLN A 182 -20.86 -4.65 0.99
C GLN A 182 -20.58 -4.98 2.45
N TYR A 183 -21.53 -5.66 3.10
CA TYR A 183 -21.30 -6.26 4.41
C TYR A 183 -20.58 -7.59 4.24
N LEU A 184 -19.42 -7.76 4.87
CA LEU A 184 -18.67 -9.01 4.89
C LEU A 184 -19.10 -9.83 6.11
N ILE A 185 -19.45 -11.09 5.86
CA ILE A 185 -19.64 -12.08 6.93
C ILE A 185 -18.29 -12.71 7.31
N ASN A 186 -18.20 -13.22 8.53
CA ASN A 186 -17.08 -14.02 8.98
C ASN A 186 -17.16 -15.40 8.28
N ASP A 187 -16.52 -15.51 7.10
CA ASP A 187 -16.50 -16.72 6.29
C ASP A 187 -15.38 -17.71 6.70
N ARG A 188 -14.51 -17.30 7.63
CA ARG A 188 -13.44 -18.12 8.23
C ARG A 188 -13.08 -17.62 9.64
N PRO A 189 -12.54 -18.49 10.51
CA PRO A 189 -12.05 -18.07 11.81
C PRO A 189 -11.11 -16.86 11.69
N ARG A 190 -11.33 -15.84 12.53
CA ARG A 190 -10.55 -14.60 12.57
C ARG A 190 -10.63 -13.73 11.33
N SER A 191 -11.48 -14.00 10.33
CA SER A 191 -11.69 -13.10 9.20
C SER A 191 -12.55 -11.89 9.63
N PHE A 192 -12.33 -10.76 8.93
CA PHE A 192 -13.11 -9.54 9.18
C PHE A 192 -14.59 -9.74 8.92
N LYS A 193 -15.43 -9.17 9.81
CA LYS A 193 -16.89 -9.06 9.68
C LYS A 193 -17.27 -7.58 9.81
N GLY A 194 -18.09 -7.07 8.92
CA GLY A 194 -18.58 -5.69 8.98
C GLY A 194 -18.79 -5.05 7.62
N ASP A 195 -19.18 -3.78 7.64
CA ASP A 195 -19.39 -2.98 6.45
C ASP A 195 -18.07 -2.66 5.74
N THR A 196 -18.11 -2.68 4.43
CA THR A 196 -16.96 -2.37 3.58
C THR A 196 -17.33 -1.50 2.39
N ILE A 197 -16.38 -0.68 1.97
CA ILE A 197 -16.38 -0.01 0.67
C ILE A 197 -15.58 -0.88 -0.28
N VAL A 198 -16.18 -1.28 -1.40
CA VAL A 198 -15.54 -2.13 -2.41
C VAL A 198 -14.99 -1.28 -3.55
N CYS A 199 -13.68 -1.29 -3.70
CA CYS A 199 -12.97 -0.59 -4.75
C CYS A 199 -12.46 -1.58 -5.80
N GLY A 200 -12.86 -1.39 -7.04
CA GLY A 200 -12.27 -2.08 -8.19
C GLY A 200 -10.95 -1.44 -8.58
N ILE A 201 -10.01 -2.26 -9.03
CA ILE A 201 -8.68 -1.81 -9.49
C ILE A 201 -8.49 -2.20 -10.95
N LYS A 202 -7.98 -1.24 -11.74
CA LYS A 202 -7.48 -1.48 -13.09
C LYS A 202 -6.02 -1.06 -13.19
N VAL A 203 -5.20 -1.93 -13.79
CA VAL A 203 -3.77 -1.70 -14.03
C VAL A 203 -3.55 -1.53 -15.52
N THR A 204 -2.88 -0.45 -15.92
CA THR A 204 -2.48 -0.22 -17.32
C THR A 204 -0.95 -0.23 -17.38
N PRO A 205 -0.33 -1.27 -17.94
CA PRO A 205 1.13 -1.35 -18.08
C PRO A 205 1.68 -0.23 -18.96
N MET A 206 2.85 0.27 -18.60
CA MET A 206 3.58 1.32 -19.33
C MET A 206 5.04 0.95 -19.57
N GLY A 207 5.47 -0.23 -19.10
CA GLY A 207 6.80 -0.78 -19.26
C GLY A 207 7.20 -1.70 -18.11
N GLY A 208 8.20 -2.56 -18.31
CA GLY A 208 8.69 -3.53 -17.34
C GLY A 208 7.85 -4.81 -17.23
N ASN A 209 6.72 -4.90 -17.92
CA ASN A 209 5.92 -6.12 -18.00
C ASN A 209 6.46 -7.08 -19.05
N ARG A 210 6.21 -8.38 -18.85
CA ARG A 210 6.66 -9.42 -19.78
C ARG A 210 5.98 -9.29 -21.15
N ILE A 211 6.76 -9.42 -22.23
CA ILE A 211 6.28 -9.41 -23.60
C ILE A 211 5.33 -10.60 -23.82
N GLU A 212 5.80 -11.81 -23.45
CA GLU A 212 5.02 -13.04 -23.50
C GLU A 212 4.28 -13.30 -22.19
N SER A 213 3.27 -12.51 -21.87
CA SER A 213 2.43 -12.72 -20.71
C SER A 213 1.04 -13.18 -21.13
N LYS A 214 0.57 -14.30 -20.58
CA LYS A 214 -0.83 -14.73 -20.73
C LYS A 214 -1.80 -13.76 -20.02
N TRP A 215 -1.34 -13.12 -18.98
CA TRP A 215 -2.12 -12.09 -18.30
C TRP A 215 -1.87 -10.73 -18.94
N LYS A 216 -2.91 -10.14 -19.43
CA LYS A 216 -2.94 -8.79 -20.00
C LYS A 216 -3.79 -7.90 -19.08
N PRO A 217 -3.19 -7.24 -18.07
CA PRO A 217 -3.94 -6.49 -17.06
C PRO A 217 -4.71 -5.30 -17.64
N GLU A 218 -4.33 -4.82 -18.82
CA GLU A 218 -5.06 -3.79 -19.57
C GLU A 218 -6.47 -4.23 -19.99
N ASN A 219 -6.67 -5.54 -20.14
CA ASN A 219 -7.96 -6.16 -20.50
C ASN A 219 -8.85 -6.41 -19.26
N ASP A 220 -8.29 -6.30 -18.04
CA ASP A 220 -9.04 -6.50 -16.81
C ASP A 220 -10.16 -5.45 -16.65
N LYS A 221 -11.30 -5.90 -16.14
CA LYS A 221 -12.38 -5.04 -15.67
C LYS A 221 -12.10 -4.61 -14.23
N PHE A 222 -12.70 -3.52 -13.77
CA PHE A 222 -12.62 -3.12 -12.36
C PHE A 222 -13.12 -4.21 -11.39
N SER A 223 -13.99 -5.10 -11.85
CA SER A 223 -14.50 -6.24 -11.08
C SER A 223 -13.50 -7.38 -10.89
N ASP A 224 -12.42 -7.43 -11.66
CA ASP A 224 -11.48 -8.55 -11.66
C ASP A 224 -10.47 -8.45 -10.49
N ILE A 225 -10.21 -7.22 -10.03
CA ILE A 225 -9.43 -6.96 -8.83
C ILE A 225 -10.28 -6.08 -7.91
N LYS A 226 -10.78 -6.66 -6.81
CA LYS A 226 -11.58 -5.95 -5.81
C LYS A 226 -10.83 -5.85 -4.50
N VAL A 227 -10.79 -4.66 -3.92
CA VAL A 227 -10.28 -4.42 -2.55
C VAL A 227 -11.44 -3.93 -1.69
N PHE A 228 -11.62 -4.58 -0.57
CA PHE A 228 -12.65 -4.29 0.42
C PHE A 228 -11.99 -3.51 1.56
N PHE A 229 -12.42 -2.29 1.77
CA PHE A 229 -11.95 -1.44 2.84
C PHE A 229 -12.99 -1.43 3.95
N GLY A 230 -12.61 -1.86 5.15
CA GLY A 230 -13.44 -1.90 6.35
C GLY A 230 -12.74 -1.25 7.53
N THR A 231 -13.49 -0.87 8.56
CA THR A 231 -12.97 -0.28 9.80
C THR A 231 -12.42 -1.37 10.71
N ALA A 232 -11.14 -1.69 10.53
CA ALA A 232 -10.48 -2.78 11.24
C ALA A 232 -9.66 -2.34 12.48
N ALA A 233 -9.44 -1.04 12.69
CA ALA A 233 -8.74 -0.51 13.85
C ALA A 233 -9.10 0.96 14.07
N LYS A 234 -9.56 1.32 15.29
CA LYS A 234 -9.80 2.71 15.74
C LYS A 234 -10.51 3.57 14.67
N ASP A 235 -11.59 3.07 14.10
CA ASP A 235 -12.40 3.73 13.06
C ASP A 235 -11.66 4.08 11.76
N LEU A 236 -10.50 3.47 11.54
CA LEU A 236 -9.71 3.66 10.34
C LEU A 236 -10.03 2.58 9.29
N TYR A 237 -10.41 3.01 8.09
CA TYR A 237 -10.56 2.11 6.96
C TYR A 237 -9.21 1.51 6.54
N LEU A 238 -9.17 0.19 6.42
CA LEU A 238 -8.00 -0.58 5.99
C LEU A 238 -8.45 -1.62 4.95
N PRO A 239 -7.55 -2.10 4.09
CA PRO A 239 -7.85 -3.21 3.20
C PRO A 239 -8.03 -4.49 4.03
N VAL A 240 -9.28 -4.91 4.22
CA VAL A 240 -9.64 -6.10 5.03
C VAL A 240 -9.72 -7.36 4.19
N ARG A 241 -10.01 -7.22 2.89
CA ARG A 241 -10.03 -8.32 1.92
C ARG A 241 -9.62 -7.80 0.55
N MET A 242 -8.92 -8.63 -0.23
CA MET A 242 -8.72 -8.41 -1.66
C MET A 242 -9.05 -9.70 -2.40
N LYS A 243 -9.76 -9.58 -3.52
CA LYS A 243 -10.05 -10.68 -4.45
C LYS A 243 -9.43 -10.39 -5.80
N LEU A 244 -8.71 -11.35 -6.31
CA LEU A 244 -8.07 -11.33 -7.61
C LEU A 244 -8.66 -12.46 -8.45
N ASN A 245 -9.60 -12.14 -9.33
CA ASN A 245 -10.24 -13.11 -10.22
C ASN A 245 -9.36 -13.33 -11.43
N ARG A 246 -9.07 -14.61 -11.73
CA ARG A 246 -8.26 -15.02 -12.86
C ARG A 246 -8.88 -16.26 -13.52
N TRP A 247 -8.45 -16.56 -14.73
CA TRP A 247 -8.92 -17.74 -15.46
C TRP A 247 -8.67 -19.06 -14.73
N PHE A 248 -7.67 -19.12 -13.85
CA PHE A 248 -7.34 -20.30 -13.03
C PHE A 248 -7.99 -20.28 -11.63
N GLY A 249 -8.90 -19.34 -11.36
CA GLY A 249 -9.60 -19.21 -10.10
C GLY A 249 -9.35 -17.89 -9.38
N THR A 250 -9.91 -17.75 -8.20
CA THR A 250 -9.81 -16.54 -7.39
C THR A 250 -8.73 -16.69 -6.31
N ILE A 251 -7.80 -15.74 -6.28
CA ILE A 251 -6.88 -15.56 -5.15
C ILE A 251 -7.51 -14.53 -4.22
N THR A 252 -7.60 -14.87 -2.94
CA THR A 252 -8.17 -13.99 -1.91
C THR A 252 -7.13 -13.73 -0.83
N PHE A 253 -6.96 -12.46 -0.49
CA PHE A 253 -6.21 -12.00 0.67
C PHE A 253 -7.21 -11.62 1.76
N ARG A 254 -7.03 -12.09 2.98
CA ARG A 254 -7.90 -11.76 4.13
C ARG A 254 -7.07 -11.30 5.30
N ILE A 255 -7.46 -10.17 5.88
CA ILE A 255 -6.90 -9.76 7.16
C ILE A 255 -7.35 -10.76 8.24
N LEU A 256 -6.41 -11.12 9.11
CA LEU A 256 -6.70 -11.92 10.29
C LEU A 256 -6.85 -10.96 11.46
N SER A 257 -8.04 -10.91 12.03
CA SER A 257 -8.30 -10.12 13.23
C SER A 257 -7.65 -10.81 14.44
N ASN A 258 -6.83 -10.06 15.14
CA ASN A 258 -6.48 -10.31 16.54
C ASN A 258 -7.25 -9.34 17.44
N PHE A 259 -8.43 -8.91 16.97
CA PHE A 259 -9.28 -7.95 17.67
C PHE A 259 -10.14 -8.64 18.70
#